data_7f681b3ce53f7cdfab4ecabf1b067745
#
_entry.id   7f681b3ce53f7cdfab4ecabf1b067745
#
_cell.length_a   1.000
_cell.length_b   1.000
_cell.length_c   1.000
_cell.angle_alpha   90.00
_cell.angle_beta   90.00
_cell.angle_gamma   90.00
#
_symmetry.space_group_name_H-M   'P 1'
#
loop_
_entity.id
_entity.type
_entity.pdbx_description
1 polymer ?
#
loop_
_entity_poly.entity_id
_entity_poly.type
_entity_poly.pdbx_seq_one_letter_code
_entity_poly.pdbx_strand_id
1 'polypeptide(L)'
;EVFANFPQVGAEHRARLVDSIFVPLLTGAATDEPDAVRMLLEQRTRQMAIQCGEPGPFAQITGGIDQALWDIASRRAGVPLWKHLSGSNTVHVYASGIGPDNVEAVAMAKRDEGYRAFKLKVGFGAQRDVANLAAMRAALGPAATIMLDANQAWTPASAAARIAELAPHAPH
;
A
#
# COMPACT_ATOMS: atom_id res chain seq x y z
N GLU A 1 6.38 11.58 6.62
CA GLU A 1 6.07 10.33 7.35
C GLU A 1 6.71 9.15 6.62
N VAL A 2 7.38 8.28 7.36
CA VAL A 2 7.91 7.01 6.83
C VAL A 2 7.01 5.88 7.28
N PHE A 3 6.25 5.29 6.35
CA PHE A 3 5.32 4.23 6.68
C PHE A 3 6.05 2.96 7.15
N ALA A 4 5.65 2.45 8.31
CA ALA A 4 6.08 1.16 8.82
C ALA A 4 4.84 0.41 9.36
N ASN A 5 4.55 -0.75 8.78
CA ASN A 5 3.36 -1.54 9.14
C ASN A 5 3.37 -1.98 10.61
N PHE A 6 4.56 -2.17 11.18
CA PHE A 6 4.79 -2.50 12.58
C PHE A 6 5.74 -1.46 13.19
N PRO A 7 5.26 -0.26 13.59
CA PRO A 7 6.11 0.85 14.02
C PRO A 7 6.99 0.50 15.23
N GLN A 8 6.54 -0.37 16.11
CA GLN A 8 7.34 -0.88 17.23
C GLN A 8 8.57 -1.68 16.78
N VAL A 9 8.60 -2.13 15.51
CA VAL A 9 9.71 -2.86 14.93
C VAL A 9 10.48 -1.94 13.98
N GLY A 10 11.41 -1.16 14.52
CA GLY A 10 12.39 -0.43 13.73
C GLY A 10 12.05 1.02 13.37
N ALA A 11 11.07 1.66 13.99
CA ALA A 11 10.81 3.09 13.79
C ALA A 11 12.02 3.94 14.21
N GLU A 12 12.61 3.67 15.38
CA GLU A 12 13.81 4.35 15.85
C GLU A 12 15.03 4.09 14.96
N HIS A 13 15.14 2.88 14.42
CA HIS A 13 16.20 2.55 13.49
C HIS A 13 16.10 3.39 12.21
N ARG A 14 14.89 3.56 11.67
CA ARG A 14 14.65 4.42 10.50
C ARG A 14 14.96 5.88 10.80
N ALA A 15 14.62 6.38 11.98
CA ALA A 15 14.97 7.73 12.39
C ALA A 15 16.49 7.92 12.42
N ARG A 16 17.24 6.96 12.99
CA ARG A 16 18.72 6.99 12.99
C ARG A 16 19.31 6.98 11.58
N LEU A 17 18.75 6.16 10.67
CA LEU A 17 19.18 6.16 9.27
C LEU A 17 18.93 7.52 8.59
N VAL A 18 17.78 8.14 8.85
CA VAL A 18 17.48 9.49 8.32
C VAL A 18 18.58 10.46 8.76
N ASP A 19 18.87 10.54 10.05
CA ASP A 19 19.82 11.51 10.59
C ASP A 19 21.26 11.24 10.13
N SER A 20 21.68 9.97 10.11
CA SER A 20 23.08 9.60 9.86
C SER A 20 23.44 9.47 8.38
N ILE A 21 22.48 9.18 7.51
CA ILE A 21 22.74 8.88 6.10
C ILE A 21 21.99 9.84 5.16
N PHE A 22 20.68 10.01 5.34
CA PHE A 22 19.87 10.77 4.38
C PHE A 22 20.01 12.28 4.56
N VAL A 23 20.05 12.79 5.79
CA VAL A 23 20.24 14.22 6.06
C VAL A 23 21.56 14.72 5.46
N PRO A 24 22.71 14.08 5.63
CA PRO A 24 23.96 14.50 4.98
C PRO A 24 23.89 14.51 3.44
N LEU A 25 23.15 13.59 2.83
CA LEU A 25 22.98 13.53 1.37
C LEU A 25 22.07 14.64 0.83
N LEU A 26 21.13 15.11 1.66
CA LEU A 26 20.16 16.15 1.29
C LEU A 26 20.67 17.56 1.62
N THR A 27 21.58 17.69 2.58
CA THR A 27 22.08 18.99 2.99
C THR A 27 22.81 19.69 1.85
N GLY A 28 22.29 20.84 1.42
CA GLY A 28 22.81 21.59 0.28
C GLY A 28 22.41 21.05 -1.10
N ALA A 29 21.63 20.00 -1.17
CA ALA A 29 21.09 19.51 -2.45
C ALA A 29 19.98 20.44 -2.95
N ALA A 30 19.90 20.63 -4.28
CA ALA A 30 18.76 21.28 -4.90
C ALA A 30 17.51 20.38 -4.76
N THR A 31 16.42 20.94 -4.26
CA THR A 31 15.18 20.19 -3.97
C THR A 31 14.02 20.54 -4.90
N ASP A 32 14.31 21.25 -5.99
CA ASP A 32 13.30 21.74 -6.92
C ASP A 32 12.82 20.65 -7.89
N GLU A 33 13.61 19.58 -8.02
CA GLU A 33 13.32 18.43 -8.89
C GLU A 33 13.18 17.15 -8.04
N PRO A 34 12.00 16.81 -7.51
CA PRO A 34 11.81 15.68 -6.62
C PRO A 34 12.33 14.35 -7.18
N ASP A 35 12.06 14.05 -8.46
CA ASP A 35 12.55 12.82 -9.11
C ASP A 35 14.08 12.73 -9.16
N ALA A 36 14.76 13.84 -9.40
CA ALA A 36 16.23 13.85 -9.42
C ALA A 36 16.80 13.56 -8.02
N VAL A 37 16.18 14.12 -6.98
CA VAL A 37 16.56 13.82 -5.58
C VAL A 37 16.31 12.37 -5.23
N ARG A 38 15.14 11.82 -5.59
CA ARG A 38 14.83 10.42 -5.38
C ARG A 38 15.88 9.50 -6.03
N MET A 39 16.20 9.74 -7.29
CA MET A 39 17.21 8.98 -8.03
C MET A 39 18.60 9.10 -7.39
N LEU A 40 18.98 10.29 -6.92
CA LEU A 40 20.22 10.52 -6.19
C LEU A 40 20.29 9.66 -4.92
N LEU A 41 19.22 9.68 -4.11
CA LEU A 41 19.16 8.91 -2.88
C LEU A 41 19.23 7.40 -3.16
N GLU A 42 18.47 6.90 -4.12
CA GLU A 42 18.52 5.49 -4.52
C GLU A 42 19.93 5.08 -4.96
N GLN A 43 20.57 5.88 -5.80
CA GLN A 43 21.93 5.60 -6.28
C GLN A 43 22.96 5.61 -5.14
N ARG A 44 22.90 6.63 -4.28
CA ARG A 44 23.90 6.81 -3.21
C ARG A 44 23.76 5.80 -2.07
N THR A 45 22.55 5.32 -1.83
CA THR A 45 22.29 4.39 -0.72
C THR A 45 22.24 2.92 -1.16
N ARG A 46 22.14 2.62 -2.46
CA ARG A 46 21.94 1.27 -3.00
C ARG A 46 22.95 0.25 -2.47
N GLN A 47 24.24 0.55 -2.56
CA GLN A 47 25.28 -0.38 -2.15
C GLN A 47 25.20 -0.66 -0.64
N MET A 48 25.01 0.40 0.15
CA MET A 48 24.88 0.29 1.61
C MET A 48 23.66 -0.54 2.00
N ALA A 49 22.49 -0.26 1.41
CA ALA A 49 21.27 -1.00 1.66
C ALA A 49 21.42 -2.51 1.41
N ILE A 50 22.11 -2.88 0.32
CA ILE A 50 22.36 -4.28 -0.03
C ILE A 50 23.35 -4.92 0.96
N GLN A 51 24.47 -4.26 1.23
CA GLN A 51 25.52 -4.81 2.10
C GLN A 51 25.08 -4.95 3.56
N CYS A 52 24.24 -4.03 4.04
CA CYS A 52 23.64 -4.13 5.37
C CYS A 52 22.45 -5.09 5.44
N GLY A 53 21.96 -5.60 4.31
CA GLY A 53 20.76 -6.44 4.26
C GLY A 53 19.47 -5.69 4.56
N GLU A 54 19.43 -4.37 4.36
CA GLU A 54 18.31 -3.49 4.75
C GLU A 54 17.65 -2.72 3.59
N PRO A 55 17.38 -3.35 2.43
CA PRO A 55 16.78 -2.63 1.32
C PRO A 55 15.40 -2.03 1.65
N GLY A 56 14.63 -2.68 2.53
CA GLY A 56 13.30 -2.22 2.95
C GLY A 56 13.35 -0.88 3.70
N PRO A 57 14.08 -0.76 4.82
CA PRO A 57 14.22 0.49 5.54
C PRO A 57 14.71 1.66 4.67
N PHE A 58 15.72 1.45 3.84
CA PHE A 58 16.23 2.47 2.92
C PHE A 58 15.17 2.92 1.91
N ALA A 59 14.46 1.98 1.28
CA ALA A 59 13.40 2.29 0.33
C ALA A 59 12.23 3.06 0.98
N GLN A 60 11.86 2.69 2.21
CA GLN A 60 10.80 3.37 2.96
C GLN A 60 11.18 4.82 3.30
N ILE A 61 12.44 5.08 3.67
CA ILE A 61 12.92 6.41 3.95
C ILE A 61 12.96 7.25 2.66
N THR A 62 13.50 6.69 1.59
CA THR A 62 13.51 7.36 0.27
C THR A 62 12.09 7.74 -0.15
N GLY A 63 11.12 6.82 -0.03
CA GLY A 63 9.71 7.11 -0.34
C GLY A 63 9.09 8.20 0.55
N GLY A 64 9.44 8.24 1.84
CA GLY A 64 8.97 9.30 2.74
C GLY A 64 9.53 10.68 2.38
N ILE A 65 10.81 10.74 1.98
CA ILE A 65 11.47 11.97 1.52
C ILE A 65 10.85 12.42 0.18
N ASP A 66 10.65 11.50 -0.75
CA ASP A 66 10.02 11.76 -2.04
C ASP A 66 8.63 12.40 -1.88
N GLN A 67 7.78 11.84 -1.01
CA GLN A 67 6.48 12.42 -0.69
C GLN A 67 6.59 13.85 -0.14
N ALA A 68 7.55 14.11 0.74
CA ALA A 68 7.77 15.43 1.31
C ALA A 68 8.21 16.45 0.25
N LEU A 69 9.06 16.04 -0.70
CA LEU A 69 9.52 16.90 -1.79
C LEU A 69 8.38 17.25 -2.75
N TRP A 70 7.54 16.27 -3.11
CA TRP A 70 6.35 16.53 -3.93
C TRP A 70 5.33 17.42 -3.21
N ASP A 71 5.15 17.28 -1.89
CA ASP A 71 4.30 18.17 -1.10
C ASP A 71 4.86 19.61 -1.11
N ILE A 72 6.18 19.78 -0.95
CA ILE A 72 6.83 21.09 -1.05
C ILE A 72 6.62 21.70 -2.44
N ALA A 73 6.85 20.94 -3.50
CA ALA A 73 6.70 21.40 -4.87
C ALA A 73 5.27 21.88 -5.16
N SER A 74 4.28 21.08 -4.75
CA SER A 74 2.85 21.41 -4.94
C SER A 74 2.44 22.65 -4.13
N ARG A 75 2.93 22.79 -2.88
CA ARG A 75 2.68 23.98 -2.04
C ARG A 75 3.32 25.24 -2.63
N ARG A 76 4.54 25.15 -3.13
CA ARG A 76 5.21 26.26 -3.83
C ARG A 76 4.44 26.70 -5.08
N ALA A 77 3.88 25.73 -5.82
CA ALA A 77 3.04 26.01 -6.98
C ALA A 77 1.63 26.52 -6.62
N GLY A 78 1.23 26.50 -5.35
CA GLY A 78 -0.09 26.94 -4.89
C GLY A 78 -1.24 26.05 -5.36
N VAL A 79 -0.98 24.79 -5.71
CA VAL A 79 -1.99 23.84 -6.21
C VAL A 79 -1.93 22.53 -5.43
N PRO A 80 -3.04 21.76 -5.34
CA PRO A 80 -3.02 20.45 -4.71
C PRO A 80 -2.14 19.48 -5.53
N LEU A 81 -1.55 18.49 -4.84
CA LEU A 81 -0.59 17.56 -5.44
C LEU A 81 -1.13 16.85 -6.69
N TRP A 82 -2.40 16.40 -6.68
CA TRP A 82 -3.01 15.74 -7.83
C TRP A 82 -2.99 16.64 -9.08
N LYS A 83 -3.21 17.94 -8.92
CA LYS A 83 -3.18 18.91 -10.01
C LYS A 83 -1.76 19.20 -10.46
N HIS A 84 -0.82 19.30 -9.52
CA HIS A 84 0.60 19.50 -9.80
C HIS A 84 1.16 18.34 -10.65
N LEU A 85 0.73 17.10 -10.35
CA LEU A 85 1.10 15.90 -11.10
C LEU A 85 0.22 15.64 -12.35
N SER A 86 -0.58 16.62 -12.78
CA SER A 86 -1.50 16.48 -13.91
C SER A 86 -2.49 15.33 -13.79
N GLY A 87 -2.81 14.97 -12.55
CA GLY A 87 -3.79 13.92 -12.23
C GLY A 87 -5.25 14.39 -12.30
N SER A 88 -6.17 13.47 -12.02
CA SER A 88 -7.59 13.75 -11.89
C SER A 88 -7.96 14.03 -10.43
N ASN A 89 -8.96 14.89 -10.22
CA ASN A 89 -9.57 15.07 -8.90
C ASN A 89 -10.61 13.98 -8.57
N THR A 90 -10.80 13.03 -9.48
CA THR A 90 -11.70 11.89 -9.31
C THR A 90 -10.92 10.59 -9.47
N VAL A 91 -11.07 9.68 -8.51
CA VAL A 91 -10.44 8.37 -8.53
C VAL A 91 -11.45 7.27 -8.21
N HIS A 92 -11.28 6.10 -8.80
CA HIS A 92 -12.03 4.92 -8.42
C HIS A 92 -11.55 4.42 -7.05
N VAL A 93 -12.49 4.11 -6.18
CA VAL A 93 -12.22 3.62 -4.83
C VAL A 93 -12.92 2.30 -4.56
N TYR A 94 -12.41 1.55 -3.61
CA TYR A 94 -13.04 0.33 -3.10
C TYR A 94 -13.11 0.36 -1.57
N ALA A 95 -14.09 -0.31 -1.00
CA ALA A 95 -14.17 -0.53 0.44
C ALA A 95 -13.13 -1.56 0.85
N SER A 96 -12.20 -1.16 1.73
CA SER A 96 -11.14 -2.02 2.29
C SER A 96 -11.46 -2.40 3.74
N GLY A 97 -10.66 -3.33 4.31
CA GLY A 97 -10.76 -3.72 5.71
C GLY A 97 -11.92 -4.68 6.02
N ILE A 98 -12.48 -5.34 4.99
CA ILE A 98 -13.53 -6.33 5.17
C ILE A 98 -12.89 -7.68 5.47
N GLY A 99 -13.18 -8.24 6.61
CA GLY A 99 -12.75 -9.57 6.93
C GLY A 99 -12.25 -9.75 8.31
N PRO A 100 -11.88 -10.95 8.78
CA PRO A 100 -12.50 -12.22 8.36
C PRO A 100 -13.82 -12.48 9.10
N ASP A 101 -14.21 -11.55 10.01
CA ASP A 101 -15.43 -11.65 10.83
C ASP A 101 -16.53 -10.72 10.29
N ASN A 102 -17.78 -11.17 10.39
CA ASN A 102 -18.97 -10.39 9.99
C ASN A 102 -18.92 -9.84 8.56
N VAL A 103 -18.30 -10.60 7.63
CA VAL A 103 -18.01 -10.18 6.25
C VAL A 103 -19.26 -9.67 5.53
N GLU A 104 -20.38 -10.41 5.63
CA GLU A 104 -21.64 -10.05 4.99
C GLU A 104 -22.17 -8.70 5.50
N ALA A 105 -22.28 -8.54 6.81
CA ALA A 105 -22.80 -7.32 7.42
C ALA A 105 -21.95 -6.09 7.08
N VAL A 106 -20.61 -6.24 7.15
CA VAL A 106 -19.67 -5.16 6.79
C VAL A 106 -19.77 -4.82 5.31
N ALA A 107 -19.81 -5.81 4.42
CA ALA A 107 -19.92 -5.61 3.00
C ALA A 107 -21.22 -4.89 2.61
N MET A 108 -22.34 -5.30 3.22
CA MET A 108 -23.64 -4.67 3.02
C MET A 108 -23.66 -3.21 3.49
N ALA A 109 -23.11 -2.93 4.68
CA ALA A 109 -23.00 -1.56 5.17
C ALA A 109 -22.17 -0.69 4.21
N LYS A 110 -21.06 -1.20 3.69
CA LYS A 110 -20.24 -0.48 2.70
C LYS A 110 -20.97 -0.28 1.36
N ARG A 111 -21.75 -1.25 0.92
CA ARG A 111 -22.62 -1.07 -0.26
C ARG A 111 -23.63 0.06 -0.04
N ASP A 112 -24.23 0.13 1.14
CA ASP A 112 -25.23 1.14 1.48
C ASP A 112 -24.60 2.55 1.60
N GLU A 113 -23.30 2.63 1.96
CA GLU A 113 -22.49 3.85 1.87
C GLU A 113 -22.20 4.28 0.40
N GLY A 114 -22.51 3.44 -0.59
CA GLY A 114 -22.34 3.75 -2.00
C GLY A 114 -21.16 3.06 -2.71
N TYR A 115 -20.36 2.26 -2.01
CA TYR A 115 -19.28 1.49 -2.64
C TYR A 115 -19.82 0.43 -3.61
N ARG A 116 -19.05 0.16 -4.69
CA ARG A 116 -19.38 -0.86 -5.70
C ARG A 116 -18.24 -1.85 -5.91
N ALA A 117 -17.05 -1.53 -5.38
CA ALA A 117 -15.89 -2.40 -5.35
C ALA A 117 -15.47 -2.60 -3.90
N PHE A 118 -15.04 -3.82 -3.57
CA PHE A 118 -14.79 -4.27 -2.20
C PHE A 118 -13.53 -5.12 -2.15
N LYS A 119 -12.79 -5.07 -1.04
CA LYS A 119 -11.61 -5.90 -0.85
C LYS A 119 -11.74 -6.74 0.42
N LEU A 120 -11.88 -8.07 0.22
CA LEU A 120 -11.94 -9.07 1.28
C LEU A 120 -10.52 -9.43 1.74
N LYS A 121 -10.29 -9.41 3.03
CA LYS A 121 -9.09 -10.00 3.64
C LYS A 121 -9.21 -11.52 3.66
N VAL A 122 -8.16 -12.21 3.14
CA VAL A 122 -8.02 -13.66 3.10
C VAL A 122 -6.68 -14.07 3.71
N GLY A 123 -6.42 -15.40 3.84
CA GLY A 123 -5.22 -15.91 4.50
C GLY A 123 -5.49 -16.38 5.93
N PHE A 124 -6.76 -16.54 6.29
CA PHE A 124 -7.21 -16.99 7.61
C PHE A 124 -7.60 -18.49 7.63
N GLY A 125 -7.26 -19.22 6.60
CA GLY A 125 -7.56 -20.63 6.41
C GLY A 125 -8.47 -20.89 5.22
N ALA A 126 -8.18 -21.97 4.45
CA ALA A 126 -8.82 -22.26 3.18
C ALA A 126 -10.34 -22.26 3.23
N GLN A 127 -10.91 -23.04 4.15
CA GLN A 127 -12.36 -23.18 4.28
C GLN A 127 -13.02 -21.84 4.67
N ARG A 128 -12.38 -21.09 5.58
CA ARG A 128 -12.89 -19.81 6.03
C ARG A 128 -12.86 -18.77 4.91
N ASP A 129 -11.77 -18.70 4.16
CA ASP A 129 -11.61 -17.76 3.07
C ASP A 129 -12.64 -18.02 1.96
N VAL A 130 -12.88 -19.29 1.60
CA VAL A 130 -13.91 -19.69 0.64
C VAL A 130 -15.30 -19.34 1.15
N ALA A 131 -15.63 -19.68 2.40
CA ALA A 131 -16.93 -19.39 2.99
C ALA A 131 -17.20 -17.86 3.05
N ASN A 132 -16.20 -17.07 3.44
CA ASN A 132 -16.31 -15.63 3.50
C ASN A 132 -16.51 -14.99 2.11
N LEU A 133 -15.77 -15.46 1.10
CA LEU A 133 -15.94 -14.96 -0.26
C LEU A 133 -17.32 -15.36 -0.83
N ALA A 134 -17.77 -16.59 -0.59
CA ALA A 134 -19.09 -17.05 -0.99
C ALA A 134 -20.21 -16.21 -0.36
N ALA A 135 -20.14 -15.97 0.96
CA ALA A 135 -21.11 -15.14 1.67
C ALA A 135 -21.13 -13.70 1.16
N MET A 136 -19.95 -13.11 0.95
CA MET A 136 -19.83 -11.76 0.39
C MET A 136 -20.38 -11.66 -1.02
N ARG A 137 -20.11 -12.66 -1.87
CA ARG A 137 -20.65 -12.72 -3.24
C ARG A 137 -22.17 -12.88 -3.24
N ALA A 138 -22.72 -13.71 -2.37
CA ALA A 138 -24.17 -13.89 -2.22
C ALA A 138 -24.85 -12.58 -1.77
N ALA A 139 -24.26 -11.87 -0.81
CA ALA A 139 -24.82 -10.63 -0.27
C ALA A 139 -24.74 -9.45 -1.27
N LEU A 140 -23.65 -9.32 -2.01
CA LEU A 140 -23.40 -8.20 -2.91
C LEU A 140 -23.93 -8.45 -4.33
N GLY A 141 -24.16 -9.68 -4.70
CA GLY A 141 -24.61 -10.09 -6.04
C GLY A 141 -23.46 -10.23 -7.05
N PRO A 142 -23.77 -10.73 -8.27
CA PRO A 142 -22.76 -11.09 -9.26
C PRO A 142 -22.04 -9.88 -9.88
N ALA A 143 -22.65 -8.71 -9.87
CA ALA A 143 -22.08 -7.50 -10.47
C ALA A 143 -21.04 -6.77 -9.59
N ALA A 144 -20.94 -7.13 -8.31
CA ALA A 144 -19.99 -6.49 -7.41
C ALA A 144 -18.54 -6.88 -7.74
N THR A 145 -17.63 -5.90 -7.80
CA THR A 145 -16.19 -6.16 -7.90
C THR A 145 -15.66 -6.54 -6.54
N ILE A 146 -15.20 -7.78 -6.36
CA ILE A 146 -14.64 -8.27 -5.11
C ILE A 146 -13.17 -8.62 -5.34
N MET A 147 -12.27 -7.88 -4.72
CA MET A 147 -10.83 -8.12 -4.69
C MET A 147 -10.43 -8.89 -3.43
N LEU A 148 -9.31 -9.59 -3.47
CA LEU A 148 -8.76 -10.37 -2.36
C LEU A 148 -7.41 -9.81 -1.93
N ASP A 149 -7.14 -9.80 -0.63
CA ASP A 149 -5.88 -9.34 -0.06
C ASP A 149 -5.41 -10.32 1.04
N ALA A 150 -4.38 -11.10 0.71
CA ALA A 150 -3.81 -12.09 1.62
C ALA A 150 -2.74 -11.50 2.58
N ASN A 151 -2.39 -10.24 2.49
CA ASN A 151 -1.37 -9.60 3.33
C ASN A 151 -0.08 -10.44 3.51
N GLN A 152 0.47 -10.95 2.41
CA GLN A 152 1.68 -11.78 2.37
C GLN A 152 1.56 -13.12 3.15
N ALA A 153 0.35 -13.59 3.47
CA ALA A 153 0.14 -14.85 4.19
C ALA A 153 0.45 -16.10 3.34
N TRP A 154 0.53 -15.96 2.02
CA TRP A 154 0.72 -17.07 1.10
C TRP A 154 2.13 -17.10 0.49
N THR A 155 2.67 -18.32 0.33
CA THR A 155 3.81 -18.56 -0.56
C THR A 155 3.31 -18.64 -2.02
N PRO A 156 4.19 -18.53 -3.03
CA PRO A 156 3.77 -18.72 -4.43
C PRO A 156 3.03 -20.04 -4.69
N ALA A 157 3.50 -21.14 -4.08
CA ALA A 157 2.87 -22.46 -4.24
C ALA A 157 1.49 -22.50 -3.57
N SER A 158 1.34 -22.01 -2.34
CA SER A 158 0.05 -21.98 -1.65
C SER A 158 -0.91 -20.99 -2.31
N ALA A 159 -0.42 -19.88 -2.86
CA ALA A 159 -1.24 -18.91 -3.58
C ALA A 159 -1.95 -19.54 -4.78
N ALA A 160 -1.24 -20.32 -5.59
CA ALA A 160 -1.84 -21.02 -6.74
C ALA A 160 -3.00 -21.93 -6.33
N ALA A 161 -2.81 -22.72 -5.26
CA ALA A 161 -3.86 -23.59 -4.73
C ALA A 161 -5.06 -22.79 -4.18
N ARG A 162 -4.80 -21.73 -3.40
CA ARG A 162 -5.86 -20.88 -2.83
C ARG A 162 -6.65 -20.15 -3.90
N ILE A 163 -5.99 -19.62 -4.94
CA ILE A 163 -6.66 -18.95 -6.07
C ILE A 163 -7.60 -19.94 -6.78
N ALA A 164 -7.17 -21.18 -7.02
CA ALA A 164 -8.02 -22.20 -7.65
C ALA A 164 -9.28 -22.51 -6.81
N GLU A 165 -9.19 -22.56 -5.49
CA GLU A 165 -10.33 -22.76 -4.59
C GLU A 165 -11.29 -21.58 -4.55
N LEU A 166 -10.78 -20.36 -4.68
CA LEU A 166 -11.57 -19.13 -4.62
C LEU A 166 -12.20 -18.75 -5.97
N ALA A 167 -11.62 -19.20 -7.08
CA ALA A 167 -12.03 -18.88 -8.43
C ALA A 167 -13.53 -19.11 -8.73
N PRO A 168 -14.21 -20.17 -8.21
CA PRO A 168 -15.64 -20.37 -8.45
C PRO A 168 -16.55 -19.22 -7.96
N HIS A 169 -16.07 -18.38 -7.03
CA HIS A 169 -16.79 -17.23 -6.52
C HIS A 169 -16.43 -15.92 -7.28
N ALA A 170 -15.76 -16.04 -8.41
CA ALA A 170 -15.44 -14.98 -9.35
C ALA A 170 -14.83 -13.71 -8.67
N PRO A 171 -13.74 -13.82 -7.91
CA PRO A 171 -13.01 -12.62 -7.50
C PRO A 171 -12.43 -11.89 -8.73
N HIS A 172 -12.20 -10.58 -8.55
CA HIS A 172 -11.65 -9.72 -9.60
C HIS A 172 -10.12 -9.83 -9.62
#